data_7c40fb2ed5fe0e56360775192cf36264
#
_entry.id   7c40fb2ed5fe0e56360775192cf36264
#
_cell.length_a   1.000
_cell.length_b   1.000
_cell.length_c   1.000
_cell.angle_alpha   90.00
_cell.angle_beta   90.00
_cell.angle_gamma   90.00
#
_symmetry.space_group_name_H-M   'P 1'
#
loop_
_entity.id
_entity.type
_entity.pdbx_description
1 polymer ?
#
loop_
_entity_poly.entity_id
_entity_poly.type
_entity_poly.pdbx_seq_one_letter_code
_entity_poly.pdbx_strand_id
1 'polypeptide(L)'
;MKKAFLTLVIAATVALVYGQNNTTAQESSESSTETYTPPKFYYGGGLNLTFGSVTEVGISPLVGYKVTPQFSVGSQLTFEYFKYDRGSYDYNATNYGASLFTRYRFVPQVYAHMEFSMMNYDFQTYQGDSNRDWVPFLFVGGGFSQPISKNTWVNAQLLFDVIQDDNSPYKDWEPFYTIGVGVGF
;
A
#
# COMPACT_ATOMS: atom_id res chain seq x y z
N MET A 1 -1.53 -13.15 21.39
CA MET A 1 -1.28 -13.41 19.97
C MET A 1 -0.99 -12.14 19.15
N LYS A 2 -1.59 -10.98 19.44
CA LYS A 2 -1.34 -9.69 18.73
C LYS A 2 0.13 -9.20 18.78
N LYS A 3 0.86 -9.47 19.86
CA LYS A 3 2.27 -9.05 20.01
C LYS A 3 3.27 -9.88 19.18
N ALA A 4 2.96 -11.15 18.93
CA ALA A 4 3.84 -12.05 18.17
C ALA A 4 3.82 -11.74 16.65
N PHE A 5 2.70 -11.24 16.13
CA PHE A 5 2.57 -10.91 14.71
C PHE A 5 3.34 -9.65 14.33
N LEU A 6 3.28 -8.61 15.19
CA LEU A 6 4.05 -7.38 14.98
C LEU A 6 5.56 -7.64 15.03
N THR A 7 6.01 -8.55 15.91
CA THR A 7 7.43 -8.93 16.00
C THR A 7 7.90 -9.70 14.77
N LEU A 8 7.05 -10.52 14.15
CA LEU A 8 7.38 -11.28 12.94
C LEU A 8 7.56 -10.36 11.71
N VAL A 9 6.71 -9.35 11.57
CA VAL A 9 6.81 -8.38 10.46
C VAL A 9 8.08 -7.53 10.59
N ILE A 10 8.42 -7.09 11.80
CA ILE A 10 9.64 -6.31 12.06
C ILE A 10 10.89 -7.19 11.87
N ALA A 11 10.86 -8.47 12.29
CA ALA A 11 11.97 -9.38 12.09
C ALA A 11 12.23 -9.71 10.61
N ALA A 12 11.18 -9.85 9.79
CA ALA A 12 11.32 -10.07 8.36
C ALA A 12 11.93 -8.87 7.63
N THR A 13 11.58 -7.64 8.02
CA THR A 13 12.17 -6.42 7.46
C THR A 13 13.64 -6.25 7.86
N VAL A 14 14.00 -6.59 9.11
CA VAL A 14 15.39 -6.51 9.59
C VAL A 14 16.28 -7.57 8.93
N ALA A 15 15.80 -8.80 8.72
CA ALA A 15 16.56 -9.85 8.05
C ALA A 15 16.88 -9.53 6.59
N LEU A 16 16.00 -8.82 5.88
CA LEU A 16 16.23 -8.36 4.51
C LEU A 16 17.30 -7.25 4.42
N VAL A 17 17.46 -6.44 5.47
CA VAL A 17 18.47 -5.38 5.52
C VAL A 17 19.88 -5.94 5.78
N TYR A 18 20.02 -7.02 6.56
CA TYR A 18 21.33 -7.59 6.91
C TYR A 18 21.89 -8.56 5.86
N GLY A 19 21.07 -9.06 4.94
CA GLY A 19 21.49 -10.06 3.94
C GLY A 19 22.28 -9.51 2.75
N GLN A 20 22.38 -8.19 2.56
CA GLN A 20 22.93 -7.60 1.34
C GLN A 20 24.35 -7.05 1.43
N ASN A 21 25.04 -7.15 2.58
CA ASN A 21 26.35 -6.51 2.75
C ASN A 21 27.57 -7.36 2.35
N ASN A 22 27.40 -8.54 1.74
CA ASN A 22 28.51 -9.43 1.43
C ASN A 22 28.54 -9.91 -0.03
N THR A 23 28.55 -8.98 -0.99
CA THR A 23 29.00 -9.38 -2.33
C THR A 23 29.70 -8.19 -3.01
N THR A 24 30.96 -8.00 -2.67
CA THR A 24 31.89 -7.20 -3.44
C THR A 24 32.48 -8.12 -4.51
N ALA A 25 31.98 -8.08 -5.71
CA ALA A 25 32.70 -8.60 -6.88
C ALA A 25 33.05 -7.41 -7.77
N GLN A 26 34.32 -7.16 -7.83
CA GLN A 26 34.99 -6.22 -8.69
C GLN A 26 34.99 -6.78 -10.12
N GLU A 27 34.32 -6.14 -11.05
CA GLU A 27 34.58 -6.31 -12.47
C GLU A 27 34.68 -4.95 -13.13
N SER A 28 35.88 -4.67 -13.53
CA SER A 28 36.27 -3.60 -14.46
C SER A 28 35.83 -3.97 -15.87
N SER A 29 35.07 -3.11 -16.56
CA SER A 29 35.17 -2.96 -18.02
C SER A 29 34.29 -1.83 -18.54
N GLU A 30 34.96 -0.96 -19.27
CA GLU A 30 34.53 -0.17 -20.43
C GLU A 30 33.28 0.73 -20.34
N SER A 31 33.60 2.00 -20.31
CA SER A 31 32.80 3.17 -20.52
C SER A 31 32.13 3.19 -21.90
N SER A 32 30.90 2.74 -21.93
CA SER A 32 29.89 3.34 -22.80
C SER A 32 28.95 4.14 -21.91
N THR A 33 29.02 5.46 -21.99
CA THR A 33 28.16 6.37 -21.23
C THR A 33 26.75 6.35 -21.85
N GLU A 34 26.03 5.25 -21.66
CA GLU A 34 24.61 5.26 -21.86
C GLU A 34 24.02 6.03 -20.69
N THR A 35 23.52 7.23 -20.97
CA THR A 35 22.77 8.03 -20.01
C THR A 35 21.50 7.25 -19.68
N TYR A 36 21.54 6.47 -18.59
CA TYR A 36 20.37 5.77 -18.07
C TYR A 36 19.30 6.79 -17.71
N THR A 37 18.29 6.92 -18.55
CA THR A 37 17.10 7.69 -18.26
C THR A 37 16.11 6.75 -17.53
N PRO A 38 15.88 6.92 -16.22
CA PRO A 38 14.97 6.05 -15.50
C PRO A 38 13.57 6.16 -16.11
N PRO A 39 12.81 5.06 -16.15
CA PRO A 39 11.46 5.07 -16.70
C PRO A 39 10.61 6.07 -15.92
N LYS A 40 9.86 6.89 -16.65
CA LYS A 40 8.95 7.88 -16.03
C LYS A 40 7.71 7.21 -15.43
N PHE A 41 7.26 6.10 -16.01
CA PHE A 41 6.15 5.32 -15.49
C PHE A 41 6.64 4.20 -14.60
N TYR A 42 5.91 3.94 -13.54
CA TYR A 42 6.08 2.78 -12.68
C TYR A 42 4.74 2.13 -12.39
N TYR A 43 4.78 0.85 -12.15
CA TYR A 43 3.61 0.02 -11.89
C TYR A 43 3.82 -0.72 -10.57
N GLY A 44 2.75 -0.98 -9.88
CA GLY A 44 2.86 -1.69 -8.62
C GLY A 44 1.49 -2.09 -8.09
N GLY A 45 1.48 -2.45 -6.84
CA GLY A 45 0.27 -2.76 -6.13
C GLY A 45 0.56 -3.13 -4.69
N GLY A 46 -0.48 -3.05 -3.88
CA GLY A 46 -0.49 -3.48 -2.49
C GLY A 46 -1.35 -4.72 -2.30
N LEU A 47 -1.02 -5.45 -1.25
CA LEU A 47 -1.87 -6.46 -0.66
C LEU A 47 -2.29 -5.95 0.71
N ASN A 48 -3.59 -5.82 0.93
CA ASN A 48 -4.19 -5.48 2.20
C ASN A 48 -4.66 -6.78 2.84
N LEU A 49 -4.16 -7.06 4.03
CA LEU A 49 -4.49 -8.29 4.74
C LEU A 49 -4.80 -7.94 6.19
N THR A 50 -6.03 -8.15 6.59
CA THR A 50 -6.48 -8.03 7.98
C THR A 50 -6.97 -9.37 8.46
N PHE A 51 -6.48 -9.83 9.61
CA PHE A 51 -6.87 -11.09 10.23
C PHE A 51 -7.31 -10.87 11.68
N GLY A 52 -8.45 -11.42 12.03
CA GLY A 52 -8.97 -11.31 13.40
C GLY A 52 -10.43 -11.72 13.48
N SER A 53 -11.23 -10.94 14.20
CA SER A 53 -12.70 -11.05 14.16
C SER A 53 -13.28 -10.66 12.80
N VAL A 54 -12.46 -10.05 11.98
CA VAL A 54 -12.71 -9.64 10.61
C VAL A 54 -11.55 -10.18 9.76
N THR A 55 -11.86 -10.84 8.66
CA THR A 55 -10.88 -11.22 7.65
C THR A 55 -11.10 -10.35 6.43
N GLU A 56 -10.10 -9.55 6.09
CA GLU A 56 -10.09 -8.70 4.92
C GLU A 56 -8.90 -9.08 4.03
N VAL A 57 -9.16 -9.27 2.76
CA VAL A 57 -8.15 -9.51 1.72
C VAL A 57 -8.41 -8.56 0.58
N GLY A 58 -7.44 -7.69 0.31
CA GLY A 58 -7.55 -6.70 -0.73
C GLY A 58 -6.33 -6.68 -1.64
N ILE A 59 -6.54 -6.24 -2.88
CA ILE A 59 -5.51 -5.93 -3.85
C ILE A 59 -5.68 -4.50 -4.36
N SER A 60 -4.57 -3.81 -4.53
CA SER A 60 -4.58 -2.41 -4.93
C SER A 60 -3.57 -2.16 -6.06
N PRO A 61 -3.88 -2.55 -7.31
CA PRO A 61 -3.01 -2.25 -8.45
C PRO A 61 -2.90 -0.74 -8.65
N LEU A 62 -1.68 -0.26 -8.93
CA LEU A 62 -1.41 1.16 -9.13
C LEU A 62 -0.53 1.41 -10.36
N VAL A 63 -0.69 2.60 -10.91
CA VAL A 63 0.21 3.20 -11.91
C VAL A 63 0.62 4.59 -11.45
N GLY A 64 1.92 4.86 -11.53
CA GLY A 64 2.47 6.15 -11.18
C GLY A 64 3.36 6.74 -12.27
N TYR A 65 3.47 8.05 -12.28
CA TYR A 65 4.30 8.83 -13.18
C TYR A 65 5.24 9.74 -12.40
N LYS A 66 6.52 9.64 -12.67
CA LYS A 66 7.55 10.50 -12.08
C LYS A 66 7.56 11.84 -12.82
N VAL A 67 7.02 12.87 -12.19
CA VAL A 67 7.06 14.25 -12.68
C VAL A 67 8.48 14.79 -12.56
N THR A 68 9.13 14.51 -11.43
CA THR A 68 10.56 14.73 -11.17
C THR A 68 11.18 13.47 -10.57
N PRO A 69 12.51 13.39 -10.40
CA PRO A 69 13.13 12.26 -9.69
C PRO A 69 12.59 12.04 -8.27
N GLN A 70 12.10 13.10 -7.64
CA GLN A 70 11.60 13.08 -6.24
C GLN A 70 10.08 13.06 -6.16
N PHE A 71 9.37 13.67 -7.11
CA PHE A 71 7.93 13.83 -7.07
C PHE A 71 7.23 12.96 -8.11
N SER A 72 6.23 12.22 -7.68
CA SER A 72 5.40 11.40 -8.56
C SER A 72 3.92 11.57 -8.22
N VAL A 73 3.10 11.36 -9.23
CA VAL A 73 1.64 11.28 -9.15
C VAL A 73 1.18 9.95 -9.72
N GLY A 74 0.01 9.51 -9.32
CA GLY A 74 -0.52 8.27 -9.86
C GLY A 74 -1.96 8.01 -9.48
N SER A 75 -2.46 6.88 -9.96
CA SER A 75 -3.77 6.37 -9.61
C SER A 75 -3.68 4.93 -9.16
N GLN A 76 -4.65 4.52 -8.36
CA GLN A 76 -4.76 3.19 -7.79
C GLN A 76 -6.22 2.76 -7.86
N LEU A 77 -6.45 1.50 -8.15
CA LEU A 77 -7.74 0.85 -7.98
C LEU A 77 -7.64 -0.07 -6.77
N THR A 78 -8.68 -0.11 -5.97
CA THR A 78 -8.72 -0.95 -4.77
C THR A 78 -9.90 -1.91 -4.87
N PHE A 79 -9.64 -3.18 -4.59
CA PHE A 79 -10.64 -4.23 -4.50
C PHE A 79 -10.41 -5.00 -3.22
N GLU A 80 -11.42 -5.07 -2.37
CA GLU A 80 -11.37 -5.70 -1.06
C GLU A 80 -12.50 -6.68 -0.91
N TYR A 81 -12.17 -7.86 -0.41
CA TYR A 81 -13.13 -8.85 0.03
C TYR A 81 -13.07 -8.94 1.54
N PHE A 82 -14.22 -8.76 2.14
CA PHE A 82 -14.40 -8.68 3.58
C PHE A 82 -15.28 -9.85 4.04
N LYS A 83 -14.81 -10.61 5.00
CA LYS A 83 -15.60 -11.65 5.65
C LYS A 83 -15.64 -11.42 7.15
N TYR A 84 -16.85 -11.28 7.65
CA TYR A 84 -17.13 -11.17 9.09
C TYR A 84 -17.79 -12.45 9.56
N ASP A 85 -17.12 -13.20 10.46
CA ASP A 85 -17.61 -14.43 11.03
C ASP A 85 -17.86 -14.22 12.53
N ARG A 86 -19.12 -14.17 12.92
CA ARG A 86 -19.55 -14.06 14.32
C ARG A 86 -20.64 -15.09 14.63
N GLY A 87 -20.32 -16.35 14.49
CA GLY A 87 -21.10 -17.47 15.02
C GLY A 87 -22.45 -17.72 14.36
N SER A 88 -23.38 -16.81 14.33
CA SER A 88 -24.72 -16.98 13.72
C SER A 88 -24.97 -16.03 12.54
N TYR A 89 -24.05 -15.16 12.22
CA TYR A 89 -24.14 -14.22 11.12
C TYR A 89 -22.83 -14.22 10.32
N ASP A 90 -22.88 -14.88 9.16
CA ASP A 90 -21.83 -14.78 8.15
C ASP A 90 -22.16 -13.59 7.22
N TYR A 91 -21.30 -12.61 7.21
CA TYR A 91 -21.41 -11.46 6.31
C TYR A 91 -20.20 -11.40 5.38
N ASN A 92 -20.47 -11.31 4.10
CA ASN A 92 -19.47 -11.12 3.07
C ASN A 92 -19.74 -9.82 2.32
N ALA A 93 -18.77 -8.96 2.20
CA ALA A 93 -18.87 -7.76 1.39
C ALA A 93 -17.70 -7.68 0.41
N THR A 94 -17.94 -7.07 -0.73
CA THR A 94 -16.91 -6.69 -1.69
C THR A 94 -16.91 -5.19 -1.81
N ASN A 95 -15.82 -4.56 -1.40
CA ASN A 95 -15.62 -3.13 -1.51
C ASN A 95 -14.69 -2.85 -2.68
N TYR A 96 -14.89 -1.73 -3.32
CA TYR A 96 -14.03 -1.30 -4.42
C TYR A 96 -13.94 0.21 -4.45
N GLY A 97 -12.85 0.71 -5.01
CA GLY A 97 -12.65 2.14 -5.12
C GLY A 97 -11.54 2.51 -6.08
N ALA A 98 -11.37 3.80 -6.20
CA ALA A 98 -10.31 4.39 -7.00
C ALA A 98 -9.71 5.57 -6.24
N SER A 99 -8.41 5.76 -6.41
CA SER A 99 -7.71 6.85 -5.78
C SER A 99 -6.71 7.54 -6.71
N LEU A 100 -6.41 8.78 -6.35
CA LEU A 100 -5.32 9.57 -6.92
C LEU A 100 -4.33 9.85 -5.81
N PHE A 101 -3.05 9.64 -6.08
CA PHE A 101 -2.03 9.86 -5.08
C PHE A 101 -0.87 10.70 -5.58
N THR A 102 -0.17 11.28 -4.62
CA THR A 102 1.11 11.94 -4.80
C THR A 102 2.13 11.35 -3.85
N ARG A 103 3.40 11.27 -4.30
CA ARG A 103 4.52 10.83 -3.47
C ARG A 103 5.68 11.80 -3.63
N TYR A 104 6.28 12.14 -2.51
CA TYR A 104 7.51 12.92 -2.48
C TYR A 104 8.61 12.14 -1.77
N ARG A 105 9.70 11.84 -2.48
CA ARG A 105 10.86 11.11 -1.95
C ARG A 105 11.87 12.08 -1.38
N PHE A 106 12.12 11.98 -0.09
CA PHE A 106 13.19 12.74 0.57
C PHE A 106 14.56 12.11 0.27
N VAL A 107 14.60 10.78 0.33
CA VAL A 107 15.73 9.94 -0.04
C VAL A 107 15.18 8.75 -0.85
N PRO A 108 16.01 7.98 -1.56
CA PRO A 108 15.52 6.88 -2.40
C PRO A 108 14.58 5.90 -1.68
N GLN A 109 14.77 5.72 -0.38
CA GLN A 109 14.03 4.75 0.42
C GLN A 109 12.81 5.33 1.15
N VAL A 110 12.80 6.63 1.47
CA VAL A 110 11.77 7.23 2.32
C VAL A 110 10.97 8.27 1.55
N TYR A 111 9.64 8.14 1.63
CA TYR A 111 8.73 9.06 0.95
C TYR A 111 7.55 9.47 1.83
N ALA A 112 7.08 10.70 1.61
CA ALA A 112 5.74 11.10 2.01
C ALA A 112 4.73 10.68 0.96
N HIS A 113 3.51 10.37 1.40
CA HIS A 113 2.40 9.94 0.56
C HIS A 113 1.13 10.69 0.96
N MET A 114 0.40 11.15 -0.05
CA MET A 114 -0.93 11.70 0.08
C MET A 114 -1.81 11.06 -0.99
N GLU A 115 -2.99 10.58 -0.59
CA GLU A 115 -3.91 9.86 -1.47
C GLU A 115 -5.34 10.26 -1.18
N PHE A 116 -6.04 10.74 -2.20
CA PHE A 116 -7.49 10.92 -2.15
C PHE A 116 -8.17 9.69 -2.76
N SER A 117 -9.00 9.03 -2.00
CA SER A 117 -9.68 7.80 -2.38
C SER A 117 -11.19 7.93 -2.23
N MET A 118 -11.91 7.36 -3.19
CA MET A 118 -13.35 7.15 -3.13
C MET A 118 -13.61 5.65 -3.10
N MET A 119 -14.11 5.16 -1.99
CA MET A 119 -14.40 3.75 -1.76
C MET A 119 -15.91 3.51 -1.70
N ASN A 120 -16.37 2.48 -2.39
CA ASN A 120 -17.75 2.03 -2.35
C ASN A 120 -17.85 0.85 -1.39
N TYR A 121 -18.45 1.09 -0.24
CA TYR A 121 -18.68 0.09 0.79
C TYR A 121 -20.08 -0.51 0.68
N ASP A 122 -20.17 -1.80 0.95
CA ASP A 122 -21.42 -2.52 1.10
C ASP A 122 -21.78 -2.64 2.57
N PHE A 123 -22.77 -1.87 2.99
CA PHE A 123 -23.30 -1.89 4.35
C PHE A 123 -24.56 -2.75 4.39
N GLN A 124 -24.53 -3.88 5.09
CA GLN A 124 -25.74 -4.66 5.31
C GLN A 124 -26.47 -4.19 6.59
N THR A 125 -27.76 -3.98 6.41
CA THR A 125 -28.67 -3.74 7.52
C THR A 125 -29.09 -5.07 8.15
N TYR A 126 -29.45 -5.08 9.44
CA TYR A 126 -29.96 -6.25 10.19
C TYR A 126 -31.15 -6.96 9.51
N GLN A 127 -31.75 -6.38 8.51
CA GLN A 127 -32.89 -6.94 7.74
C GLN A 127 -32.46 -7.63 6.44
N GLY A 128 -31.15 -7.69 6.16
CA GLY A 128 -30.63 -8.34 4.96
C GLY A 128 -30.60 -7.46 3.70
N ASP A 129 -31.02 -6.20 3.82
CA ASP A 129 -30.91 -5.24 2.72
C ASP A 129 -29.47 -4.73 2.65
N SER A 130 -28.88 -4.85 1.44
CA SER A 130 -27.56 -4.28 1.11
C SER A 130 -27.75 -2.82 0.71
N ASN A 131 -27.09 -1.91 1.40
CA ASN A 131 -27.00 -0.50 1.02
C ASN A 131 -25.55 -0.15 0.70
N ARG A 132 -25.30 0.36 -0.49
CA ARG A 132 -23.96 0.77 -0.92
C ARG A 132 -23.82 2.28 -0.83
N ASP A 133 -22.72 2.70 -0.22
CA ASP A 133 -22.40 4.12 -0.09
C ASP A 133 -20.96 4.42 -0.50
N TRP A 134 -20.75 5.62 -1.03
CA TRP A 134 -19.43 6.12 -1.38
C TRP A 134 -18.85 6.92 -0.24
N VAL A 135 -17.71 6.47 0.26
CA VAL A 135 -17.00 7.11 1.39
C VAL A 135 -15.70 7.73 0.86
N PRO A 136 -15.51 9.05 1.05
CA PRO A 136 -14.26 9.71 0.70
C PRO A 136 -13.22 9.54 1.81
N PHE A 137 -11.96 9.33 1.41
CA PHE A 137 -10.81 9.32 2.29
C PHE A 137 -9.74 10.26 1.77
N LEU A 138 -9.04 10.90 2.67
CA LEU A 138 -7.78 11.58 2.37
C LEU A 138 -6.69 11.00 3.26
N PHE A 139 -5.96 10.07 2.72
CA PHE A 139 -4.86 9.45 3.42
C PHE A 139 -3.60 10.30 3.34
N VAL A 140 -2.97 10.51 4.49
CA VAL A 140 -1.69 11.20 4.61
C VAL A 140 -0.75 10.39 5.48
N GLY A 141 0.49 10.27 5.05
CA GLY A 141 1.48 9.54 5.80
C GLY A 141 2.78 9.37 5.03
N GLY A 142 3.42 8.23 5.18
CA GLY A 142 4.68 7.97 4.51
C GLY A 142 5.01 6.50 4.42
N GLY A 143 6.09 6.21 3.72
CA GLY A 143 6.51 4.85 3.52
C GLY A 143 7.99 4.71 3.31
N PHE A 144 8.38 3.45 3.32
CA PHE A 144 9.73 3.01 3.07
C PHE A 144 9.74 2.08 1.86
N SER A 145 10.66 2.31 0.93
CA SER A 145 10.86 1.51 -0.28
C SER A 145 12.23 0.87 -0.27
N GLN A 146 12.29 -0.45 -0.44
CA GLN A 146 13.54 -1.21 -0.52
C GLN A 146 13.65 -1.87 -1.89
N PRO A 147 14.75 -1.63 -2.65
CA PRO A 147 15.01 -2.37 -3.88
C PRO A 147 15.33 -3.82 -3.56
N ILE A 148 14.68 -4.76 -4.24
CA ILE A 148 14.97 -6.20 -4.19
C ILE A 148 15.57 -6.71 -5.48
N SER A 149 15.51 -5.92 -6.55
CA SER A 149 16.12 -6.19 -7.85
C SER A 149 16.40 -4.87 -8.57
N LYS A 150 17.08 -4.92 -9.73
CA LYS A 150 17.40 -3.73 -10.53
C LYS A 150 16.19 -2.83 -10.84
N ASN A 151 15.00 -3.40 -10.91
CA ASN A 151 13.78 -2.66 -11.28
C ASN A 151 12.56 -2.99 -10.38
N THR A 152 12.75 -3.76 -9.31
CA THR A 152 11.67 -4.20 -8.42
C THR A 152 11.93 -3.74 -7.00
N TRP A 153 10.88 -3.20 -6.37
CA TRP A 153 10.92 -2.63 -5.03
C TRP A 153 9.81 -3.21 -4.17
N VAL A 154 10.09 -3.42 -2.91
CA VAL A 154 9.08 -3.65 -1.87
C VAL A 154 8.84 -2.34 -1.14
N ASN A 155 7.59 -2.05 -0.89
CA ASN A 155 7.15 -0.84 -0.21
C ASN A 155 6.37 -1.22 1.04
N ALA A 156 6.62 -0.51 2.12
CA ALA A 156 5.80 -0.53 3.33
C ALA A 156 5.37 0.89 3.63
N GLN A 157 4.08 1.12 3.89
CA GLN A 157 3.59 2.46 4.20
C GLN A 157 2.61 2.45 5.35
N LEU A 158 2.57 3.58 6.04
CA LEU A 158 1.67 3.89 7.13
C LEU A 158 0.93 5.18 6.80
N LEU A 159 -0.39 5.10 6.76
CA LEU A 159 -1.26 6.21 6.40
C LEU A 159 -2.32 6.43 7.49
N PHE A 160 -2.81 7.66 7.57
CA PHE A 160 -3.92 8.06 8.40
C PHE A 160 -4.94 8.78 7.54
N ASP A 161 -6.22 8.48 7.72
CA ASP A 161 -7.29 9.26 7.12
C ASP A 161 -7.46 10.59 7.90
N VAL A 162 -7.49 11.69 7.16
CA VAL A 162 -7.67 13.05 7.74
C VAL A 162 -9.06 13.63 7.49
N ILE A 163 -9.88 13.04 6.61
CA ILE A 163 -11.28 13.42 6.41
C ILE A 163 -12.13 12.90 7.57
N GLN A 164 -11.95 11.63 7.94
CA GLN A 164 -12.70 10.96 9.00
C GLN A 164 -14.22 11.09 8.79
N ASP A 165 -14.69 10.68 7.59
CA ASP A 165 -16.10 10.74 7.23
C ASP A 165 -16.95 9.89 8.18
N ASP A 166 -18.11 10.41 8.60
CA ASP A 166 -19.02 9.74 9.54
C ASP A 166 -19.54 8.38 9.04
N ASN A 167 -19.55 8.17 7.72
CA ASN A 167 -19.92 6.91 7.10
C ASN A 167 -18.73 5.94 6.97
N SER A 168 -17.53 6.33 7.41
CA SER A 168 -16.36 5.47 7.38
C SER A 168 -16.54 4.25 8.29
N PRO A 169 -16.23 3.02 7.85
CA PRO A 169 -16.26 1.84 8.72
C PRO A 169 -15.09 1.81 9.72
N TYR A 170 -14.11 2.69 9.58
CA TYR A 170 -12.93 2.77 10.43
C TYR A 170 -13.08 3.82 11.52
N LYS A 171 -12.32 3.62 12.59
CA LYS A 171 -12.29 4.58 13.70
C LYS A 171 -11.40 5.76 13.33
N ASP A 172 -11.69 6.90 13.95
CA ASP A 172 -10.86 8.10 13.83
C ASP A 172 -9.40 7.80 14.15
N TRP A 173 -8.52 8.27 13.26
CA TRP A 173 -7.06 8.10 13.40
C TRP A 173 -6.57 6.66 13.43
N GLU A 174 -7.39 5.70 12.95
CA GLU A 174 -6.93 4.33 12.80
C GLU A 174 -5.80 4.27 11.74
N PRO A 175 -4.66 3.64 12.07
CA PRO A 175 -3.55 3.55 11.13
C PRO A 175 -3.78 2.48 10.06
N PHE A 176 -3.56 2.85 8.82
CA PHE A 176 -3.60 1.95 7.66
C PHE A 176 -2.19 1.51 7.29
N TYR A 177 -1.97 0.21 7.29
CA TYR A 177 -0.69 -0.41 6.92
C TYR A 177 -0.83 -1.08 5.57
N THR A 178 0.07 -0.74 4.65
CA THR A 178 0.10 -1.38 3.33
C THR A 178 1.49 -1.90 3.03
N ILE A 179 1.55 -3.12 2.50
CA ILE A 179 2.77 -3.70 1.94
C ILE A 179 2.52 -3.95 0.46
N GLY A 180 3.44 -3.50 -0.37
CA GLY A 180 3.28 -3.60 -1.81
C GLY A 180 4.58 -3.89 -2.54
N VAL A 181 4.43 -4.21 -3.82
CA VAL A 181 5.55 -4.40 -4.75
C VAL A 181 5.37 -3.44 -5.92
N GLY A 182 6.47 -2.86 -6.37
CA GLY A 182 6.50 -1.97 -7.52
C GLY A 182 7.62 -2.30 -8.50
N VAL A 183 7.38 -2.00 -9.75
CA VAL A 183 8.33 -2.16 -10.86
C VAL A 183 8.48 -0.82 -11.57
N GLY A 184 9.70 -0.44 -11.93
CA GLY A 184 10.00 0.84 -12.56
C GLY A 184 10.17 2.01 -11.57
N PHE A 185 10.29 1.70 -10.32
CA PHE A 185 10.38 2.68 -9.21
C PHE A 185 11.66 3.49 -9.20
#